data_52edf9b4f2a33aff0232f93cc3ede182
#
_entry.id   52edf9b4f2a33aff0232f93cc3ede182
#
_cell.length_a   1.000
_cell.length_b   1.000
_cell.length_c   1.000
_cell.angle_alpha   90.00
_cell.angle_beta   90.00
_cell.angle_gamma   90.00
#
_symmetry.space_group_name_H-M   'P 1'
#
loop_
_entity.id
_entity.type
_entity.pdbx_description
1 polymer ?
#
loop_
_entity_poly.entity_id
_entity_poly.type
_entity_poly.pdbx_seq_one_letter_code
_entity_poly.pdbx_strand_id
1 'polypeptide(L)'
;MSFDSSQETEKKVLKSATEAGTFLSQIDKRWERLVQLVGDYRPVLKHPSKEPYEELIQAVAGQQLHKKAADTIYERFRKLGTDGHFPSPQKILEIESETLRSCGFSARKAETIRSIAEATLTGIVPSRKAAEALSDDELVEQLTKIKGIGRWTVEMLLIFSLNRPDIMPADDLIIRNGFRYLHNLKSVPTKKYVLEQSEICAPYRSVAAWYLWKTAKLPDYVKVNSKLSKLKRSETL
;
A
#
# COMPACT_ATOMS: atom_id res chain seq x y z
N MET A 1 0.33 28.32 -18.29
CA MET A 1 1.01 28.43 -16.95
C MET A 1 0.95 27.14 -16.11
N SER A 2 0.64 25.96 -16.65
CA SER A 2 0.48 24.69 -15.87
C SER A 2 1.66 23.71 -15.96
N PHE A 3 2.64 23.94 -16.82
CA PHE A 3 3.80 23.05 -17.00
C PHE A 3 4.89 23.23 -15.91
N ASP A 4 4.98 24.41 -15.31
CA ASP A 4 6.05 24.75 -14.36
C ASP A 4 5.79 24.16 -12.95
N SER A 5 4.54 24.16 -12.50
CA SER A 5 4.16 23.63 -11.17
C SER A 5 4.35 22.12 -11.02
N SER A 6 4.17 21.37 -12.11
CA SER A 6 4.35 19.89 -12.11
C SER A 6 5.82 19.52 -12.00
N GLN A 7 6.71 20.23 -12.70
CA GLN A 7 8.16 19.98 -12.63
C GLN A 7 8.75 20.37 -11.27
N GLU A 8 8.24 21.43 -10.66
CA GLU A 8 8.69 21.88 -9.33
C GLU A 8 8.25 20.88 -8.24
N THR A 9 7.03 20.36 -8.35
CA THR A 9 6.51 19.30 -7.47
C THR A 9 7.32 18.02 -7.61
N GLU A 10 7.63 17.59 -8.82
CA GLU A 10 8.46 16.41 -9.07
C GLU A 10 9.88 16.57 -8.52
N LYS A 11 10.52 17.71 -8.71
CA LYS A 11 11.84 18.02 -8.13
C LYS A 11 11.82 17.99 -6.61
N LYS A 12 10.77 18.53 -5.98
CA LYS A 12 10.62 18.51 -4.52
C LYS A 12 10.46 17.09 -3.98
N VAL A 13 9.66 16.26 -4.65
CA VAL A 13 9.46 14.86 -4.28
C VAL A 13 10.74 14.05 -4.45
N LEU A 14 11.48 14.24 -5.54
CA LEU A 14 12.76 13.57 -5.76
C LEU A 14 13.83 13.99 -4.74
N LYS A 15 13.89 15.26 -4.37
CA LYS A 15 14.79 15.74 -3.31
C LYS A 15 14.46 15.08 -1.98
N SER A 16 13.19 15.08 -1.58
CA SER A 16 12.73 14.42 -0.36
C SER A 16 13.00 12.90 -0.38
N ALA A 17 12.88 12.26 -1.54
CA ALA A 17 13.20 10.84 -1.72
C ALA A 17 14.69 10.54 -1.47
N THR A 18 15.58 11.38 -1.98
CA THR A 18 17.04 11.26 -1.76
C THR A 18 17.40 11.50 -0.30
N GLU A 19 16.81 12.50 0.33
CA GLU A 19 17.00 12.81 1.76
C GLU A 19 16.58 11.64 2.64
N ALA A 20 15.42 11.03 2.35
CA ALA A 20 14.92 9.86 3.09
C ALA A 20 15.84 8.64 2.94
N GLY A 21 16.33 8.36 1.74
CA GLY A 21 17.28 7.28 1.50
C GLY A 21 18.60 7.48 2.25
N THR A 22 19.13 8.70 2.22
CA THR A 22 20.33 9.08 2.97
C THR A 22 20.12 8.94 4.48
N PHE A 23 19.01 9.45 5.01
CA PHE A 23 18.66 9.29 6.43
C PHE A 23 18.65 7.82 6.85
N LEU A 24 17.93 6.97 6.11
CA LEU A 24 17.86 5.54 6.44
C LEU A 24 19.23 4.86 6.40
N SER A 25 20.09 5.22 5.43
CA SER A 25 21.44 4.64 5.33
C SER A 25 22.35 5.00 6.52
N GLN A 26 22.03 6.08 7.22
CA GLN A 26 22.79 6.57 8.38
C GLN A 26 22.32 5.97 9.71
N ILE A 27 21.19 5.27 9.76
CA ILE A 27 20.67 4.66 10.98
C ILE A 27 21.63 3.64 11.56
N ASP A 28 22.01 2.64 10.78
CA ASP A 28 23.01 1.62 11.13
C ASP A 28 23.54 0.85 9.89
N LYS A 29 24.51 -0.03 10.10
CA LYS A 29 25.12 -0.83 9.02
C LYS A 29 24.14 -1.74 8.27
N ARG A 30 23.02 -2.15 8.88
CA ARG A 30 22.01 -3.00 8.25
C ARG A 30 21.20 -2.19 7.24
N TRP A 31 20.79 -0.99 7.63
CA TRP A 31 20.07 -0.05 6.76
C TRP A 31 20.99 0.47 5.65
N GLU A 32 22.25 0.84 5.98
CA GLU A 32 23.24 1.23 4.98
C GLU A 32 23.38 0.16 3.88
N ARG A 33 23.58 -1.10 4.28
CA ARG A 33 23.65 -2.23 3.34
C ARG A 33 22.37 -2.43 2.54
N LEU A 34 21.19 -2.32 3.16
CA LEU A 34 19.90 -2.47 2.47
C LEU A 34 19.72 -1.40 1.40
N VAL A 35 19.99 -0.13 1.73
CA VAL A 35 19.90 0.99 0.80
C VAL A 35 20.86 0.78 -0.37
N GLN A 36 22.12 0.38 -0.13
CA GLN A 36 23.09 0.09 -1.19
C GLN A 36 22.64 -1.07 -2.12
N LEU A 37 22.06 -2.13 -1.56
CA LEU A 37 21.61 -3.30 -2.34
C LEU A 37 20.36 -3.01 -3.19
N VAL A 38 19.47 -2.18 -2.71
CA VAL A 38 18.20 -1.85 -3.38
C VAL A 38 18.37 -0.67 -4.33
N GLY A 39 19.30 0.26 -4.03
CA GLY A 39 19.50 1.51 -4.76
C GLY A 39 18.53 2.61 -4.34
N ASP A 40 18.48 3.68 -5.13
CA ASP A 40 17.70 4.87 -4.81
C ASP A 40 16.21 4.59 -4.66
N TYR A 41 15.61 5.21 -3.63
CA TYR A 41 14.16 5.23 -3.48
C TYR A 41 13.52 5.93 -4.67
N ARG A 42 12.59 5.24 -5.30
CA ARG A 42 11.77 5.80 -6.38
C ARG A 42 10.32 5.82 -5.93
N PRO A 43 9.82 7.00 -5.53
CA PRO A 43 8.43 7.15 -5.15
C PRO A 43 7.52 6.74 -6.31
N VAL A 44 6.48 5.98 -6.00
CA VAL A 44 5.43 5.70 -6.97
C VAL A 44 4.53 6.92 -6.98
N LEU A 45 4.81 7.85 -7.88
CA LEU A 45 3.93 8.98 -8.12
C LEU A 45 2.64 8.44 -8.76
N LYS A 46 1.65 8.11 -7.95
CA LYS A 46 0.32 7.84 -8.46
C LYS A 46 -0.33 9.16 -8.85
N HIS A 47 -1.18 9.11 -9.87
CA HIS A 47 -1.88 10.28 -10.39
C HIS A 47 -2.58 11.04 -9.26
N PRO A 48 -2.26 12.34 -9.05
CA PRO A 48 -2.86 13.15 -7.99
C PRO A 48 -4.37 13.39 -8.18
N SER A 49 -4.94 12.88 -9.28
CA SER A 49 -6.33 13.10 -9.67
C SER A 49 -7.33 12.03 -9.22
N LYS A 50 -6.86 10.90 -8.68
CA LYS A 50 -7.78 9.85 -8.22
C LYS A 50 -8.35 10.18 -6.84
N GLU A 51 -9.66 10.00 -6.71
CA GLU A 51 -10.34 10.13 -5.42
C GLU A 51 -10.04 8.92 -4.51
N PRO A 52 -10.07 9.09 -3.17
CA PRO A 52 -9.79 8.02 -2.22
C PRO A 52 -10.65 6.76 -2.42
N TYR A 53 -11.93 6.90 -2.80
CA TYR A 53 -12.79 5.74 -3.04
C TYR A 53 -12.32 4.89 -4.21
N GLU A 54 -11.77 5.49 -5.28
CA GLU A 54 -11.21 4.77 -6.42
C GLU A 54 -9.99 3.94 -6.01
N GLU A 55 -9.12 4.52 -5.19
CA GLU A 55 -7.93 3.85 -4.68
C GLU A 55 -8.27 2.71 -3.72
N LEU A 56 -9.30 2.89 -2.87
CA LEU A 56 -9.81 1.83 -2.00
C LEU A 56 -10.37 0.66 -2.81
N ILE A 57 -11.13 0.93 -3.86
CA ILE A 57 -11.66 -0.11 -4.76
C ILE A 57 -10.53 -0.82 -5.49
N GLN A 58 -9.50 -0.09 -5.95
CA GLN A 58 -8.32 -0.70 -6.57
C GLN A 58 -7.56 -1.60 -5.57
N ALA A 59 -7.43 -1.17 -4.32
CA ALA A 59 -6.80 -1.97 -3.27
C ALA A 59 -7.61 -3.25 -2.99
N VAL A 60 -8.95 -3.16 -2.92
CA VAL A 60 -9.85 -4.33 -2.77
C VAL A 60 -9.71 -5.28 -3.96
N ALA A 61 -9.60 -4.78 -5.19
CA ALA A 61 -9.36 -5.61 -6.36
C ALA A 61 -8.06 -6.43 -6.21
N GLY A 62 -7.01 -5.80 -5.66
CA GLY A 62 -5.70 -6.42 -5.46
C GLY A 62 -5.57 -7.43 -4.32
N GLN A 63 -6.50 -7.43 -3.36
CA GLN A 63 -6.40 -8.32 -2.19
C GLN A 63 -6.27 -9.80 -2.61
N GLN A 64 -5.22 -10.49 -2.10
CA GLN A 64 -4.95 -11.91 -2.33
C GLN A 64 -4.77 -12.32 -3.81
N LEU A 65 -4.45 -11.38 -4.69
CA LEU A 65 -4.24 -11.64 -6.11
C LEU A 65 -2.86 -11.20 -6.58
N HIS A 66 -2.35 -11.85 -7.63
CA HIS A 66 -1.20 -11.34 -8.36
C HIS A 66 -1.57 -10.07 -9.14
N LYS A 67 -0.60 -9.15 -9.27
CA LYS A 67 -0.79 -7.85 -9.90
C LYS A 67 -1.55 -7.92 -11.24
N LYS A 68 -1.15 -8.80 -12.16
CA LYS A 68 -1.80 -8.94 -13.48
C LYS A 68 -3.29 -9.26 -13.39
N ALA A 69 -3.68 -10.15 -12.48
CA ALA A 69 -5.10 -10.49 -12.27
C ALA A 69 -5.87 -9.32 -11.65
N ALA A 70 -5.28 -8.65 -10.64
CA ALA A 70 -5.85 -7.47 -10.02
C ALA A 70 -6.08 -6.34 -11.03
N ASP A 71 -5.08 -6.04 -11.87
CA ASP A 71 -5.15 -5.02 -12.91
C ASP A 71 -6.26 -5.36 -13.92
N THR A 72 -6.41 -6.62 -14.31
CA THR A 72 -7.46 -7.06 -15.24
C THR A 72 -8.87 -6.83 -14.66
N ILE A 73 -9.09 -7.20 -13.39
CA ILE A 73 -10.36 -7.01 -12.69
C ILE A 73 -10.68 -5.51 -12.56
N TYR A 74 -9.70 -4.74 -12.13
CA TYR A 74 -9.85 -3.29 -11.98
C TYR A 74 -10.19 -2.60 -13.31
N GLU A 75 -9.53 -2.96 -14.41
CA GLU A 75 -9.81 -2.39 -15.73
C GLU A 75 -11.21 -2.77 -16.26
N ARG A 76 -11.67 -4.00 -16.00
CA ARG A 76 -13.05 -4.39 -16.35
C ARG A 76 -14.06 -3.55 -15.55
N PHE A 77 -13.84 -3.38 -14.27
CA PHE A 77 -14.69 -2.55 -13.41
C PHE A 77 -14.69 -1.08 -13.85
N ARG A 78 -13.53 -0.52 -14.17
CA ARG A 78 -13.41 0.87 -14.65
C ARG A 78 -14.27 1.13 -15.89
N LYS A 79 -14.42 0.14 -16.77
CA LYS A 79 -15.25 0.23 -17.98
C LYS A 79 -16.76 0.27 -17.72
N LEU A 80 -17.20 0.03 -16.50
CA LEU A 80 -18.61 0.18 -16.12
C LEU A 80 -19.02 1.63 -15.86
N GLY A 81 -18.06 2.54 -15.83
CA GLY A 81 -18.30 3.98 -15.75
C GLY A 81 -18.81 4.55 -17.09
N THR A 82 -19.26 5.78 -17.04
CA THR A 82 -19.75 6.53 -18.21
C THR A 82 -18.65 7.40 -18.78
N ASP A 83 -18.65 7.60 -20.09
CA ASP A 83 -17.75 8.52 -20.82
C ASP A 83 -16.25 8.31 -20.52
N GLY A 84 -15.84 7.06 -20.27
CA GLY A 84 -14.45 6.73 -19.96
C GLY A 84 -13.99 7.07 -18.54
N HIS A 85 -14.85 7.65 -17.74
CA HIS A 85 -14.60 7.94 -16.32
C HIS A 85 -14.76 6.69 -15.45
N PHE A 86 -14.17 6.72 -14.26
CA PHE A 86 -14.39 5.70 -13.24
C PHE A 86 -15.84 5.75 -12.75
N PRO A 87 -16.52 4.61 -12.45
CA PRO A 87 -17.90 4.62 -11.97
C PRO A 87 -18.05 5.49 -10.73
N SER A 88 -18.98 6.44 -10.75
CA SER A 88 -19.29 7.25 -9.57
C SER A 88 -19.85 6.39 -8.43
N PRO A 89 -19.81 6.84 -7.18
CA PRO A 89 -20.39 6.10 -6.06
C PRO A 89 -21.88 5.77 -6.28
N GLN A 90 -22.66 6.69 -6.84
CA GLN A 90 -24.05 6.45 -7.20
C GLN A 90 -24.16 5.33 -8.25
N LYS A 91 -23.36 5.41 -9.31
CA LYS A 91 -23.35 4.39 -10.36
C LYS A 91 -22.98 3.01 -9.84
N ILE A 92 -22.03 2.92 -8.90
CA ILE A 92 -21.62 1.65 -8.28
C ILE A 92 -22.79 0.98 -7.56
N LEU A 93 -23.66 1.75 -6.89
CA LEU A 93 -24.83 1.22 -6.18
C LEU A 93 -25.92 0.71 -7.13
N GLU A 94 -26.02 1.28 -8.33
CA GLU A 94 -26.94 0.84 -9.38
C GLU A 94 -26.49 -0.45 -10.09
N ILE A 95 -25.18 -0.75 -10.09
CA ILE A 95 -24.63 -1.94 -10.76
C ILE A 95 -25.10 -3.19 -10.03
N GLU A 96 -25.70 -4.14 -10.76
CA GLU A 96 -26.09 -5.43 -10.21
C GLU A 96 -24.89 -6.22 -9.67
N SER A 97 -25.09 -6.97 -8.61
CA SER A 97 -24.03 -7.77 -7.98
C SER A 97 -23.41 -8.78 -8.95
N GLU A 98 -24.19 -9.34 -9.88
CA GLU A 98 -23.71 -10.27 -10.89
C GLU A 98 -22.77 -9.58 -11.89
N THR A 99 -23.04 -8.33 -12.25
CA THR A 99 -22.16 -7.52 -13.10
C THR A 99 -20.82 -7.26 -12.42
N LEU A 100 -20.79 -6.96 -11.11
CA LEU A 100 -19.55 -6.85 -10.35
C LEU A 100 -18.78 -8.19 -10.34
N ARG A 101 -19.49 -9.31 -10.17
CA ARG A 101 -18.88 -10.64 -10.20
C ARG A 101 -18.33 -10.99 -11.58
N SER A 102 -18.98 -10.60 -12.67
CA SER A 102 -18.50 -10.80 -14.04
C SER A 102 -17.19 -10.06 -14.33
N CYS A 103 -16.92 -8.96 -13.61
CA CYS A 103 -15.61 -8.31 -13.64
C CYS A 103 -14.49 -9.16 -13.00
N GLY A 104 -14.85 -10.14 -12.18
CA GLY A 104 -13.93 -11.02 -11.47
C GLY A 104 -13.86 -10.78 -9.96
N PHE A 105 -14.75 -9.98 -9.37
CA PHE A 105 -14.84 -9.83 -7.92
C PHE A 105 -15.54 -11.03 -7.27
N SER A 106 -15.03 -11.47 -6.12
CA SER A 106 -15.79 -12.37 -5.26
C SER A 106 -17.01 -11.66 -4.68
N ALA A 107 -18.02 -12.41 -4.22
CA ALA A 107 -19.20 -11.83 -3.57
C ALA A 107 -18.82 -10.86 -2.43
N ARG A 108 -17.86 -11.27 -1.58
CA ARG A 108 -17.36 -10.43 -0.47
C ARG A 108 -16.71 -9.13 -0.96
N LYS A 109 -15.93 -9.17 -2.06
CA LYS A 109 -15.34 -7.95 -2.64
C LYS A 109 -16.41 -7.05 -3.24
N ALA A 110 -17.43 -7.61 -3.90
CA ALA A 110 -18.55 -6.84 -4.43
C ALA A 110 -19.32 -6.12 -3.32
N GLU A 111 -19.58 -6.77 -2.18
CA GLU A 111 -20.16 -6.12 -1.00
C GLU A 111 -19.27 -4.99 -0.48
N THR A 112 -17.96 -5.23 -0.37
CA THR A 112 -17.02 -4.19 0.09
C THR A 112 -17.02 -2.98 -0.85
N ILE A 113 -17.07 -3.19 -2.18
CA ILE A 113 -17.14 -2.10 -3.16
C ILE A 113 -18.42 -1.26 -2.97
N ARG A 114 -19.56 -1.91 -2.72
CA ARG A 114 -20.82 -1.20 -2.39
C ARG A 114 -20.70 -0.42 -1.09
N SER A 115 -20.13 -1.03 -0.04
CA SER A 115 -19.90 -0.33 1.24
C SER A 115 -18.96 0.89 1.08
N ILE A 116 -17.95 0.83 0.20
CA ILE A 116 -17.11 1.98 -0.12
C ILE A 116 -17.94 3.08 -0.80
N ALA A 117 -18.79 2.72 -1.76
CA ALA A 117 -19.65 3.68 -2.46
C ALA A 117 -20.63 4.38 -1.52
N GLU A 118 -21.33 3.63 -0.66
CA GLU A 118 -22.21 4.18 0.40
C GLU A 118 -21.45 5.10 1.36
N ALA A 119 -20.28 4.66 1.82
CA ALA A 119 -19.41 5.42 2.70
C ALA A 119 -18.91 6.73 2.04
N THR A 120 -18.74 6.73 0.72
CA THR A 120 -18.37 7.95 -0.03
C THR A 120 -19.53 8.94 -0.08
N LEU A 121 -20.76 8.47 -0.33
CA LEU A 121 -21.94 9.32 -0.37
C LEU A 121 -22.30 9.90 1.00
N THR A 122 -21.98 9.19 2.08
CA THR A 122 -22.23 9.66 3.46
C THR A 122 -21.04 10.47 4.03
N GLY A 123 -19.96 10.67 3.27
CA GLY A 123 -18.79 11.44 3.69
C GLY A 123 -17.81 10.67 4.60
N ILE A 124 -18.04 9.37 4.87
CA ILE A 124 -17.08 8.53 5.60
C ILE A 124 -15.82 8.32 4.75
N VAL A 125 -15.93 8.13 3.44
CA VAL A 125 -14.78 8.26 2.55
C VAL A 125 -14.70 9.73 2.13
N PRO A 126 -13.70 10.49 2.60
CA PRO A 126 -13.56 11.89 2.28
C PRO A 126 -13.12 12.10 0.82
N SER A 127 -13.40 13.30 0.28
CA SER A 127 -12.74 13.73 -0.96
C SER A 127 -11.21 13.79 -0.75
N ARG A 128 -10.43 13.77 -1.82
CA ARG A 128 -8.97 13.91 -1.75
C ARG A 128 -8.55 15.13 -0.95
N LYS A 129 -9.15 16.29 -1.23
CA LYS A 129 -8.84 17.54 -0.51
C LYS A 129 -9.11 17.43 0.99
N ALA A 130 -10.21 16.78 1.38
CA ALA A 130 -10.52 16.57 2.79
C ALA A 130 -9.58 15.53 3.43
N ALA A 131 -9.25 14.45 2.72
CA ALA A 131 -8.31 13.44 3.18
C ALA A 131 -6.89 14.00 3.42
N GLU A 132 -6.46 14.94 2.60
CA GLU A 132 -5.15 15.60 2.78
C GLU A 132 -5.10 16.46 4.06
N ALA A 133 -6.23 16.97 4.51
CA ALA A 133 -6.34 17.79 5.73
C ALA A 133 -6.47 16.97 7.02
N LEU A 134 -6.87 15.70 6.93
CA LEU A 134 -7.01 14.80 8.08
C LEU A 134 -5.65 14.20 8.47
N SER A 135 -5.48 13.88 9.75
CA SER A 135 -4.36 13.10 10.24
C SER A 135 -4.45 11.63 9.79
N ASP A 136 -3.33 10.94 9.87
CA ASP A 136 -3.25 9.52 9.51
C ASP A 136 -4.14 8.65 10.42
N ASP A 137 -4.17 8.96 11.72
CA ASP A 137 -4.98 8.24 12.70
C ASP A 137 -6.48 8.48 12.50
N GLU A 138 -6.89 9.71 12.20
CA GLU A 138 -8.29 10.03 11.86
C GLU A 138 -8.74 9.25 10.63
N LEU A 139 -7.92 9.21 9.56
CA LEU A 139 -8.23 8.44 8.36
C LEU A 139 -8.31 6.94 8.64
N VAL A 140 -7.40 6.39 9.45
CA VAL A 140 -7.44 4.98 9.85
C VAL A 140 -8.71 4.68 10.64
N GLU A 141 -9.05 5.48 11.65
CA GLU A 141 -10.24 5.29 12.46
C GLU A 141 -11.52 5.38 11.61
N GLN A 142 -11.59 6.36 10.73
CA GLN A 142 -12.76 6.62 9.90
C GLN A 142 -12.97 5.52 8.85
N LEU A 143 -11.93 5.16 8.10
CA LEU A 143 -12.04 4.25 6.97
C LEU A 143 -12.12 2.77 7.39
N THR A 144 -11.57 2.39 8.54
CA THR A 144 -11.72 1.01 9.06
C THR A 144 -13.13 0.69 9.54
N LYS A 145 -14.03 1.67 9.68
CA LYS A 145 -15.46 1.45 9.93
C LYS A 145 -16.17 0.82 8.72
N ILE A 146 -15.59 0.92 7.52
CA ILE A 146 -16.17 0.39 6.29
C ILE A 146 -15.99 -1.13 6.25
N LYS A 147 -17.08 -1.86 6.02
CA LYS A 147 -17.05 -3.33 5.93
C LYS A 147 -16.06 -3.81 4.85
N GLY A 148 -15.09 -4.61 5.25
CA GLY A 148 -14.07 -5.18 4.36
C GLY A 148 -12.83 -4.31 4.16
N ILE A 149 -12.78 -3.13 4.78
CA ILE A 149 -11.59 -2.27 4.81
C ILE A 149 -10.88 -2.44 6.14
N GLY A 150 -9.70 -3.05 6.09
CA GLY A 150 -8.82 -3.19 7.26
C GLY A 150 -7.73 -2.10 7.29
N ARG A 151 -7.05 -1.98 8.44
CA ARG A 151 -5.96 -1.03 8.64
C ARG A 151 -4.91 -1.08 7.54
N TRP A 152 -4.47 -2.27 7.13
CA TRP A 152 -3.51 -2.43 6.03
C TRP A 152 -3.97 -1.77 4.72
N THR A 153 -5.26 -1.87 4.37
CA THR A 153 -5.80 -1.23 3.16
C THR A 153 -5.74 0.30 3.25
N VAL A 154 -6.03 0.85 4.43
CA VAL A 154 -5.91 2.29 4.69
C VAL A 154 -4.44 2.73 4.63
N GLU A 155 -3.53 1.98 5.23
CA GLU A 155 -2.09 2.25 5.17
C GLU A 155 -1.57 2.27 3.71
N MET A 156 -2.09 1.40 2.83
CA MET A 156 -1.77 1.46 1.39
C MET A 156 -2.29 2.74 0.72
N LEU A 157 -3.49 3.20 1.08
CA LEU A 157 -4.01 4.50 0.63
C LEU A 157 -3.11 5.65 1.10
N LEU A 158 -2.74 5.66 2.38
CA LEU A 158 -1.88 6.70 2.98
C LEU A 158 -0.52 6.76 2.26
N ILE A 159 0.14 5.63 2.07
CA ILE A 159 1.49 5.58 1.46
C ILE A 159 1.44 5.91 -0.03
N PHE A 160 0.59 5.20 -0.79
CA PHE A 160 0.66 5.21 -2.25
C PHE A 160 -0.24 6.24 -2.92
N SER A 161 -1.27 6.73 -2.25
CA SER A 161 -2.19 7.72 -2.81
C SER A 161 -2.01 9.10 -2.18
N LEU A 162 -1.96 9.19 -0.85
CA LEU A 162 -1.79 10.45 -0.13
C LEU A 162 -0.32 10.82 0.10
N ASN A 163 0.63 9.95 -0.29
CA ASN A 163 2.08 10.15 -0.14
C ASN A 163 2.51 10.51 1.30
N ARG A 164 1.83 9.91 2.30
CA ARG A 164 2.19 10.11 3.70
C ARG A 164 3.59 9.54 3.96
N PRO A 165 4.52 10.33 4.51
CA PRO A 165 5.93 9.91 4.59
C PRO A 165 6.21 8.92 5.72
N ASP A 166 5.34 8.84 6.73
CA ASP A 166 5.68 8.22 8.01
C ASP A 166 4.72 7.11 8.46
N ILE A 167 4.42 6.17 7.55
CA ILE A 167 3.56 5.01 7.77
C ILE A 167 4.37 3.73 7.75
N MET A 168 4.20 2.85 8.77
CA MET A 168 4.75 1.50 8.81
C MET A 168 3.63 0.47 8.84
N PRO A 169 3.36 -0.25 7.72
CA PRO A 169 2.33 -1.29 7.67
C PRO A 169 2.81 -2.57 8.34
N ALA A 170 2.82 -2.57 9.68
CA ALA A 170 3.42 -3.61 10.50
C ALA A 170 2.67 -4.96 10.46
N ASP A 171 1.43 -4.99 9.96
CA ASP A 171 0.68 -6.23 9.71
C ASP A 171 1.05 -6.87 8.36
N ASP A 172 1.74 -6.15 7.47
CA ASP A 172 2.16 -6.67 6.18
C ASP A 172 3.21 -7.78 6.34
N LEU A 173 2.90 -8.96 5.79
CA LEU A 173 3.79 -10.13 5.91
C LEU A 173 5.13 -9.91 5.21
N ILE A 174 5.17 -9.15 4.11
CA ILE A 174 6.40 -8.86 3.37
C ILE A 174 7.26 -7.90 4.19
N ILE A 175 6.67 -6.89 4.82
CA ILE A 175 7.35 -5.99 5.75
C ILE A 175 7.94 -6.77 6.93
N ARG A 176 7.17 -7.65 7.56
CA ARG A 176 7.64 -8.49 8.66
C ARG A 176 8.79 -9.41 8.23
N ASN A 177 8.71 -10.00 7.05
CA ASN A 177 9.81 -10.76 6.49
C ASN A 177 11.01 -9.88 6.09
N GLY A 178 10.77 -8.64 5.65
CA GLY A 178 11.81 -7.65 5.41
C GLY A 178 12.61 -7.33 6.69
N PHE A 179 11.94 -7.12 7.81
CA PHE A 179 12.59 -6.97 9.12
C PHE A 179 13.33 -8.24 9.55
N ARG A 180 12.75 -9.42 9.30
CA ARG A 180 13.46 -10.68 9.55
C ARG A 180 14.78 -10.73 8.79
N TYR A 181 14.78 -10.37 7.51
CA TYR A 181 15.97 -10.30 6.67
C TYR A 181 16.97 -9.26 7.20
N LEU A 182 16.48 -8.04 7.44
CA LEU A 182 17.31 -6.91 7.88
C LEU A 182 18.01 -7.18 9.21
N HIS A 183 17.30 -7.80 10.16
CA HIS A 183 17.80 -8.09 11.51
C HIS A 183 18.33 -9.53 11.67
N ASN A 184 18.41 -10.31 10.58
CA ASN A 184 18.87 -11.71 10.58
C ASN A 184 18.15 -12.58 11.64
N LEU A 185 16.82 -12.44 11.76
CA LEU A 185 16.02 -13.17 12.74
C LEU A 185 15.72 -14.59 12.26
N LYS A 186 15.66 -15.54 13.20
CA LYS A 186 15.32 -16.95 12.93
C LYS A 186 13.86 -17.13 12.50
N SER A 187 12.94 -16.31 13.00
CA SER A 187 11.50 -16.37 12.71
C SER A 187 10.95 -15.01 12.27
N VAL A 188 9.75 -15.03 11.65
CA VAL A 188 9.05 -13.80 11.28
C VAL A 188 8.66 -13.04 12.57
N PRO A 189 9.08 -11.78 12.72
CA PRO A 189 8.81 -11.01 13.91
C PRO A 189 7.33 -10.69 14.09
N THR A 190 6.92 -10.35 15.30
CA THR A 190 5.56 -9.88 15.60
C THR A 190 5.33 -8.46 15.05
N LYS A 191 4.06 -8.06 14.95
CA LYS A 191 3.67 -6.68 14.67
C LYS A 191 4.30 -5.69 15.66
N LYS A 192 4.24 -6.01 16.95
CA LYS A 192 4.81 -5.19 18.02
C LYS A 192 6.30 -4.93 17.78
N TYR A 193 7.07 -5.97 17.48
CA TYR A 193 8.49 -5.85 17.16
C TYR A 193 8.73 -4.91 15.95
N VAL A 194 7.94 -5.05 14.89
CA VAL A 194 8.07 -4.17 13.70
C VAL A 194 7.81 -2.72 14.05
N LEU A 195 6.77 -2.43 14.83
CA LEU A 195 6.45 -1.07 15.28
C LEU A 195 7.60 -0.48 16.08
N GLU A 196 8.08 -1.19 17.11
CA GLU A 196 9.20 -0.76 17.95
C GLU A 196 10.48 -0.52 17.15
N GLN A 197 10.84 -1.46 16.26
CA GLN A 197 12.05 -1.33 15.46
C GLN A 197 11.96 -0.29 14.33
N SER A 198 10.76 0.11 13.95
CA SER A 198 10.58 1.15 12.92
C SER A 198 10.55 2.58 13.48
N GLU A 199 10.54 2.76 14.78
CA GLU A 199 10.55 4.11 15.39
C GLU A 199 11.75 4.94 14.97
N ILE A 200 12.92 4.31 14.84
CA ILE A 200 14.16 4.97 14.39
C ILE A 200 14.11 5.42 12.92
N CYS A 201 13.15 4.92 12.14
CA CYS A 201 12.97 5.32 10.75
C CYS A 201 12.10 6.57 10.58
N ALA A 202 11.47 7.08 11.67
CA ALA A 202 10.70 8.31 11.62
C ALA A 202 11.61 9.50 11.25
N PRO A 203 11.13 10.43 10.42
CA PRO A 203 9.80 10.57 9.85
C PRO A 203 9.63 9.91 8.46
N TYR A 204 10.45 8.92 8.12
CA TYR A 204 10.50 8.31 6.78
C TYR A 204 10.08 6.83 6.79
N ARG A 205 9.15 6.44 7.70
CA ARG A 205 8.72 5.03 7.83
C ARG A 205 8.10 4.46 6.55
N SER A 206 7.45 5.27 5.72
CA SER A 206 6.93 4.83 4.41
C SER A 206 8.05 4.47 3.43
N VAL A 207 9.15 5.22 3.45
CA VAL A 207 10.33 4.93 2.63
C VAL A 207 11.04 3.68 3.15
N ALA A 208 11.15 3.53 4.47
CA ALA A 208 11.65 2.31 5.09
C ALA A 208 10.82 1.08 4.68
N ALA A 209 9.48 1.20 4.70
CA ALA A 209 8.58 0.15 4.21
C ALA A 209 8.85 -0.20 2.74
N TRP A 210 9.09 0.79 1.89
CA TRP A 210 9.42 0.54 0.49
C TRP A 210 10.72 -0.28 0.35
N TYR A 211 11.78 0.05 1.09
CA TYR A 211 13.00 -0.73 1.09
C TYR A 211 12.76 -2.16 1.59
N LEU A 212 11.97 -2.33 2.64
CA LEU A 212 11.62 -3.64 3.18
C LEU A 212 10.84 -4.50 2.18
N TRP A 213 9.88 -3.92 1.42
CA TRP A 213 9.21 -4.64 0.33
C TRP A 213 10.17 -5.09 -0.78
N LYS A 214 11.24 -4.35 -1.04
CA LYS A 214 12.25 -4.73 -2.04
C LYS A 214 13.11 -5.90 -1.61
N THR A 215 13.25 -6.17 -0.31
CA THR A 215 14.04 -7.33 0.18
C THR A 215 13.55 -8.65 -0.44
N ALA A 216 12.26 -8.80 -0.70
CA ALA A 216 11.69 -10.01 -1.31
C ALA A 216 12.29 -10.36 -2.70
N LYS A 217 12.93 -9.40 -3.37
CA LYS A 217 13.58 -9.56 -4.67
C LYS A 217 15.10 -9.78 -4.57
N LEU A 218 15.68 -9.69 -3.38
CA LEU A 218 17.10 -9.86 -3.20
C LEU A 218 17.49 -11.36 -3.26
N PRO A 219 18.58 -11.73 -3.94
CA PRO A 219 18.98 -13.14 -4.12
C PRO A 219 19.16 -13.90 -2.80
N ASP A 220 19.73 -13.26 -1.80
CA ASP A 220 19.98 -13.89 -0.49
C ASP A 220 18.70 -14.08 0.33
N TYR A 221 17.67 -13.22 0.14
CA TYR A 221 16.38 -13.38 0.74
C TYR A 221 15.69 -14.68 0.29
N VAL A 222 15.77 -15.00 -0.99
CA VAL A 222 15.19 -16.24 -1.56
C VAL A 222 15.91 -17.47 -1.00
N LYS A 223 17.25 -17.44 -0.88
CA LYS A 223 18.04 -18.54 -0.33
C LYS A 223 17.71 -18.83 1.15
N VAL A 224 17.55 -17.81 1.97
CA VAL A 224 17.19 -17.95 3.39
C VAL A 224 15.79 -18.56 3.54
N ASN A 225 14.83 -18.12 2.73
CA ASN A 225 13.46 -18.63 2.78
C ASN A 225 13.34 -20.07 2.26
N SER A 226 14.09 -20.47 1.24
CA SER A 226 14.08 -21.83 0.70
C SER A 226 14.68 -22.86 1.66
N LYS A 227 15.70 -22.49 2.42
CA LYS A 227 16.29 -23.35 3.47
C LYS A 227 15.30 -23.58 4.63
N LEU A 228 14.58 -22.54 5.06
CA LEU A 228 13.61 -22.64 6.16
C LEU A 228 12.33 -23.39 5.78
N SER A 229 11.88 -23.31 4.54
CA SER A 229 10.74 -24.11 4.07
C SER A 229 11.09 -25.60 3.96
N LYS A 230 12.35 -25.96 3.70
CA LYS A 230 12.84 -27.34 3.71
C LYS A 230 12.97 -27.88 5.13
N LEU A 231 13.46 -27.08 6.08
CA LEU A 231 13.58 -27.47 7.50
C LEU A 231 12.21 -27.73 8.15
N LYS A 232 11.21 -26.88 7.88
CA LYS A 232 9.82 -27.10 8.38
C LYS A 232 9.16 -28.37 7.82
N ARG A 233 9.53 -28.82 6.61
CA ARG A 233 9.02 -30.08 6.04
C ARG A 233 9.70 -31.32 6.62
N SER A 234 10.91 -31.20 7.17
CA SER A 234 11.64 -32.28 7.81
C SER A 234 11.30 -32.46 9.30
N GLU A 235 10.67 -31.45 9.94
CA GLU A 235 10.20 -31.54 11.35
C GLU A 235 8.74 -32.02 11.46
N THR A 236 8.06 -32.22 10.32
CA THR A 236 6.63 -32.66 10.27
C THR A 236 6.49 -34.09 9.73
N LEU A 237 7.60 -34.84 9.56
CA LEU A 237 7.69 -36.27 9.27
C LEU A 237 8.30 -37.00 10.47
#